data_c1f53fa5284a2a2bb38be579c4eefceb
#
_entry.id   c1f53fa5284a2a2bb38be579c4eefceb
#
_cell.length_a   1.000
_cell.length_b   1.000
_cell.length_c   1.000
_cell.angle_alpha   90.00
_cell.angle_beta   90.00
_cell.angle_gamma   90.00
#
_symmetry.space_group_name_H-M   'P 1'
#
loop_
_entity.id
_entity.type
_entity.pdbx_description
1 polymer ?
#
loop_
_entity_poly.entity_id
_entity_poly.type
_entity_poly.pdbx_seq_one_letter_code
_entity_poly.pdbx_strand_id
1 'polypeptide(L)'
;MKISEAFANYRKYEVLAMGYSDRTYETYLNAEKALIGCLGNIDIEKINVDMVHDFYLDSLVSRSKNTTRSYISKLRCVMRFCSIRGVDTINPESIRVPRCEKKTARFITVDEFNRFLREIGRPRHGYKRIDLVRNVLITEMLFSTGLRISELCALNRDSIRNRQFEIVGKSKDPRPGFITEKIEKMIQEYLDMRDDNNRALFVNDVDKERLSPSSVQRIFRRASQNSGVYAVTPHTLRHSYATVLIEDGVDIRFVAELLGHQNLATTQKYTHVRNFTLKNVYENAMGAVVMGKIAEVMS
;
A
#
# COMPACT_ATOMS: atom_id res chain seq x y z
N MET A 1 21.21 -0.22 -30.44
CA MET A 1 20.83 -1.20 -29.36
C MET A 1 19.32 -1.33 -29.32
N LYS A 2 18.77 -2.55 -29.32
CA LYS A 2 17.30 -2.78 -29.28
C LYS A 2 16.68 -2.39 -27.95
N ILE A 3 15.40 -1.99 -27.94
CA ILE A 3 14.65 -1.68 -26.71
C ILE A 3 14.77 -2.84 -25.70
N SER A 4 14.57 -4.10 -26.15
CA SER A 4 14.68 -5.28 -25.30
C SER A 4 16.04 -5.44 -24.64
N GLU A 5 17.11 -5.16 -25.37
CA GLU A 5 18.49 -5.23 -24.89
C GLU A 5 18.78 -4.11 -23.86
N ALA A 6 18.32 -2.89 -24.13
CA ALA A 6 18.47 -1.76 -23.21
C ALA A 6 17.78 -2.01 -21.87
N PHE A 7 16.54 -2.50 -21.90
CA PHE A 7 15.80 -2.87 -20.69
C PHE A 7 16.41 -4.08 -19.97
N ALA A 8 16.91 -5.09 -20.68
CA ALA A 8 17.62 -6.22 -20.08
C ALA A 8 18.90 -5.78 -19.36
N ASN A 9 19.70 -4.94 -20.00
CA ASN A 9 20.91 -4.36 -19.41
C ASN A 9 20.58 -3.53 -18.17
N TYR A 10 19.55 -2.67 -18.23
CA TYR A 10 19.11 -1.90 -17.07
C TYR A 10 18.69 -2.80 -15.92
N ARG A 11 17.87 -3.83 -16.17
CA ARG A 11 17.48 -4.78 -15.14
C ARG A 11 18.67 -5.51 -14.54
N LYS A 12 19.65 -5.89 -15.34
CA LYS A 12 20.86 -6.58 -14.88
C LYS A 12 21.74 -5.66 -14.01
N TYR A 13 22.06 -4.48 -14.48
CA TYR A 13 23.08 -3.63 -13.87
C TYR A 13 22.54 -2.64 -12.85
N GLU A 14 21.28 -2.22 -12.95
CA GLU A 14 20.67 -1.27 -12.02
C GLU A 14 19.68 -1.94 -11.06
N VAL A 15 18.89 -2.91 -11.53
CA VAL A 15 17.86 -3.51 -10.66
C VAL A 15 18.43 -4.67 -9.85
N LEU A 16 19.06 -5.64 -10.48
CA LEU A 16 19.60 -6.83 -9.80
C LEU A 16 20.90 -6.49 -9.03
N ALA A 17 21.86 -5.82 -9.65
CA ALA A 17 23.14 -5.51 -9.03
C ALA A 17 22.99 -4.56 -7.83
N MET A 18 22.00 -3.64 -7.83
CA MET A 18 21.70 -2.74 -6.72
C MET A 18 20.75 -3.33 -5.68
N GLY A 19 20.36 -4.61 -5.82
CA GLY A 19 19.55 -5.32 -4.85
C GLY A 19 18.09 -4.84 -4.76
N TYR A 20 17.54 -4.30 -5.82
CA TYR A 20 16.10 -3.98 -5.86
C TYR A 20 15.23 -5.24 -5.82
N SER A 21 14.00 -5.09 -5.39
CA SER A 21 13.06 -6.22 -5.25
C SER A 21 12.63 -6.81 -6.60
N ASP A 22 12.25 -8.11 -6.60
CA ASP A 22 11.67 -8.81 -7.75
C ASP A 22 10.49 -8.04 -8.35
N ARG A 23 9.66 -7.40 -7.52
CA ARG A 23 8.57 -6.55 -7.98
C ARG A 23 9.07 -5.35 -8.81
N THR A 24 10.21 -4.79 -8.47
CA THR A 24 10.84 -3.74 -9.28
C THR A 24 11.25 -4.29 -10.62
N TYR A 25 11.90 -5.44 -10.64
CA TYR A 25 12.27 -6.15 -11.87
C TYR A 25 11.05 -6.40 -12.78
N GLU A 26 9.97 -6.95 -12.24
CA GLU A 26 8.71 -7.19 -12.97
C GLU A 26 8.11 -5.91 -13.55
N THR A 27 8.18 -4.78 -12.82
CA THR A 27 7.63 -3.53 -13.33
C THR A 27 8.39 -3.00 -14.54
N TYR A 28 9.71 -3.21 -14.62
CA TYR A 28 10.50 -2.89 -15.80
C TYR A 28 10.22 -3.85 -16.95
N LEU A 29 10.05 -5.15 -16.67
CA LEU A 29 9.67 -6.14 -17.67
C LEU A 29 8.31 -5.85 -18.30
N ASN A 30 7.33 -5.43 -17.49
CA ASN A 30 6.01 -5.05 -17.98
C ASN A 30 6.04 -3.75 -18.80
N ALA A 31 6.89 -2.80 -18.45
CA ALA A 31 7.10 -1.58 -19.23
C ALA A 31 7.74 -1.89 -20.60
N GLU A 32 8.77 -2.75 -20.63
CA GLU A 32 9.39 -3.24 -21.86
C GLU A 32 8.39 -3.88 -22.80
N LYS A 33 7.62 -4.86 -22.29
CA LYS A 33 6.59 -5.56 -23.09
C LYS A 33 5.56 -4.59 -23.68
N ALA A 34 5.15 -3.59 -22.90
CA ALA A 34 4.18 -2.60 -23.36
C ALA A 34 4.76 -1.67 -24.44
N LEU A 35 6.01 -1.23 -24.28
CA LEU A 35 6.70 -0.38 -25.24
C LEU A 35 6.96 -1.13 -26.56
N ILE A 36 7.47 -2.34 -26.48
CA ILE A 36 7.72 -3.18 -27.67
C ILE A 36 6.40 -3.51 -28.39
N GLY A 37 5.32 -3.75 -27.65
CA GLY A 37 4.00 -4.03 -28.24
C GLY A 37 3.41 -2.86 -29.03
N CYS A 38 3.80 -1.60 -28.71
CA CYS A 38 3.34 -0.41 -29.41
C CYS A 38 4.36 0.08 -30.45
N LEU A 39 5.63 0.19 -30.10
CA LEU A 39 6.67 0.81 -30.91
C LEU A 39 7.44 -0.22 -31.77
N GLY A 40 7.25 -1.51 -31.53
CA GLY A 40 8.13 -2.55 -32.04
C GLY A 40 9.45 -2.64 -31.26
N ASN A 41 10.24 -3.68 -31.47
CA ASN A 41 11.57 -3.81 -30.87
C ASN A 41 12.62 -3.06 -31.73
N ILE A 42 12.45 -1.76 -31.84
CA ILE A 42 13.35 -0.86 -32.59
C ILE A 42 14.62 -0.55 -31.80
N ASP A 43 15.58 0.13 -32.45
CA ASP A 43 16.77 0.63 -31.78
C ASP A 43 16.41 1.82 -30.88
N ILE A 44 16.94 1.85 -29.66
CA ILE A 44 16.60 2.87 -28.65
C ILE A 44 17.01 4.28 -29.10
N GLU A 45 18.03 4.37 -29.93
CA GLU A 45 18.52 5.60 -30.57
C GLU A 45 17.49 6.22 -31.54
N LYS A 46 16.56 5.41 -32.05
CA LYS A 46 15.51 5.85 -32.99
C LYS A 46 14.27 6.37 -32.28
N ILE A 47 14.17 6.19 -30.98
CA ILE A 47 13.00 6.69 -30.22
C ILE A 47 13.10 8.22 -30.16
N ASN A 48 12.05 8.89 -30.56
CA ASN A 48 11.88 10.34 -30.45
C ASN A 48 10.72 10.70 -29.51
N VAL A 49 10.55 11.98 -29.25
CA VAL A 49 9.51 12.49 -28.31
C VAL A 49 8.10 12.19 -28.81
N ASP A 50 7.87 12.27 -30.12
CA ASP A 50 6.56 12.05 -30.72
C ASP A 50 6.13 10.58 -30.55
N MET A 51 7.03 9.63 -30.79
CA MET A 51 6.78 8.21 -30.55
C MET A 51 6.40 7.92 -29.07
N VAL A 52 7.00 8.64 -28.12
CA VAL A 52 6.63 8.50 -26.69
C VAL A 52 5.25 9.11 -26.41
N HIS A 53 4.89 10.19 -27.07
CA HIS A 53 3.55 10.77 -26.99
C HIS A 53 2.50 9.84 -27.60
N ASP A 54 2.76 9.26 -28.76
CA ASP A 54 1.87 8.29 -29.41
C ASP A 54 1.68 7.06 -28.51
N PHE A 55 2.76 6.51 -27.97
CA PHE A 55 2.67 5.43 -26.98
C PHE A 55 1.80 5.82 -25.78
N TYR A 56 1.90 7.05 -25.27
CA TYR A 56 1.05 7.53 -24.19
C TYR A 56 -0.42 7.53 -24.58
N LEU A 57 -0.77 8.10 -25.72
CA LEU A 57 -2.14 8.18 -26.20
C LEU A 57 -2.76 6.80 -26.46
N ASP A 58 -2.04 5.93 -27.17
CA ASP A 58 -2.49 4.57 -27.48
C ASP A 58 -2.68 3.74 -26.20
N SER A 59 -1.75 3.88 -25.26
CA SER A 59 -1.84 3.17 -23.97
C SER A 59 -3.04 3.57 -23.12
N LEU A 60 -3.57 4.78 -23.28
CA LEU A 60 -4.76 5.23 -22.54
C LEU A 60 -6.04 4.49 -22.93
N VAL A 61 -6.09 3.89 -24.12
CA VAL A 61 -7.23 3.09 -24.58
C VAL A 61 -7.38 1.80 -23.75
N SER A 62 -6.26 1.20 -23.36
CA SER A 62 -6.24 -0.13 -22.71
C SER A 62 -5.73 -0.12 -21.26
N ARG A 63 -5.13 0.99 -20.81
CA ARG A 63 -4.46 1.08 -19.50
C ARG A 63 -4.83 2.35 -18.74
N SER A 64 -4.66 2.30 -17.42
CA SER A 64 -4.86 3.50 -16.59
C SER A 64 -3.75 4.53 -16.83
N LYS A 65 -4.08 5.84 -16.72
CA LYS A 65 -3.11 6.95 -16.80
C LYS A 65 -1.88 6.72 -15.90
N ASN A 66 -2.07 6.16 -14.71
CA ASN A 66 -1.00 5.88 -13.77
C ASN A 66 -0.07 4.76 -14.25
N THR A 67 -0.62 3.72 -14.88
CA THR A 67 0.17 2.61 -15.43
C THR A 67 1.03 3.12 -16.59
N THR A 68 0.43 3.85 -17.52
CA THR A 68 1.15 4.41 -18.68
C THR A 68 2.23 5.39 -18.24
N ARG A 69 1.92 6.29 -17.29
CA ARG A 69 2.91 7.18 -16.70
C ARG A 69 4.08 6.42 -16.07
N SER A 70 3.80 5.31 -15.39
CA SER A 70 4.83 4.46 -14.80
C SER A 70 5.75 3.88 -15.88
N TYR A 71 5.22 3.45 -17.01
CA TYR A 71 6.01 2.92 -18.13
C TYR A 71 6.91 3.97 -18.77
N ILE A 72 6.37 5.19 -19.01
CA ILE A 72 7.16 6.32 -19.53
C ILE A 72 8.28 6.69 -18.56
N SER A 73 8.01 6.72 -17.25
CA SER A 73 9.05 6.98 -16.25
C SER A 73 10.17 5.93 -16.30
N LYS A 74 9.84 4.66 -16.55
CA LYS A 74 10.82 3.57 -16.68
C LYS A 74 11.63 3.67 -17.97
N LEU A 75 10.98 4.01 -19.09
CA LEU A 75 11.67 4.30 -20.33
C LEU A 75 12.71 5.42 -20.11
N ARG A 76 12.32 6.51 -19.46
CA ARG A 76 13.22 7.62 -19.15
C ARG A 76 14.43 7.19 -18.31
N CYS A 77 14.23 6.31 -17.30
CA CYS A 77 15.32 5.76 -16.51
C CYS A 77 16.26 4.90 -17.36
N VAL A 78 15.72 4.05 -18.25
CA VAL A 78 16.53 3.22 -19.15
C VAL A 78 17.32 4.08 -20.15
N MET A 79 16.69 5.10 -20.74
CA MET A 79 17.39 6.01 -21.66
C MET A 79 18.51 6.79 -20.97
N ARG A 80 18.29 7.26 -19.73
CA ARG A 80 19.35 7.88 -18.92
C ARG A 80 20.54 6.93 -18.68
N PHE A 81 20.24 5.69 -18.34
CA PHE A 81 21.25 4.65 -18.18
C PHE A 81 22.05 4.39 -19.48
N CYS A 82 21.36 4.34 -20.62
CA CYS A 82 21.98 4.18 -21.93
C CYS A 82 22.86 5.38 -22.30
N SER A 83 22.36 6.60 -22.09
CA SER A 83 23.08 7.85 -22.35
C SER A 83 24.38 7.95 -21.53
N ILE A 84 24.36 7.59 -20.23
CA ILE A 84 25.54 7.53 -19.37
C ILE A 84 26.61 6.55 -19.92
N ARG A 85 26.17 5.51 -20.64
CA ARG A 85 27.05 4.50 -21.26
C ARG A 85 27.44 4.81 -22.71
N GLY A 86 27.20 6.04 -23.15
CA GLY A 86 27.60 6.52 -24.47
C GLY A 86 26.71 6.08 -25.63
N VAL A 87 25.50 5.56 -25.33
CA VAL A 87 24.51 5.29 -26.37
C VAL A 87 23.81 6.60 -26.73
N ASP A 88 23.80 6.95 -28.02
CA ASP A 88 23.19 8.18 -28.52
C ASP A 88 21.64 8.09 -28.46
N THR A 89 21.06 8.60 -27.42
CA THR A 89 19.60 8.66 -27.22
C THR A 89 19.12 10.09 -27.16
N ILE A 90 17.83 10.33 -27.40
CA ILE A 90 17.25 11.64 -27.08
C ILE A 90 17.53 11.98 -25.62
N ASN A 91 17.64 13.28 -25.31
CA ASN A 91 17.79 13.71 -23.92
C ASN A 91 16.63 13.14 -23.06
N PRO A 92 16.93 12.29 -22.06
CA PRO A 92 15.87 11.69 -21.22
C PRO A 92 14.97 12.71 -20.53
N GLU A 93 15.45 13.93 -20.29
CA GLU A 93 14.65 15.01 -19.67
C GLU A 93 13.64 15.65 -20.65
N SER A 94 13.83 15.47 -21.96
CA SER A 94 12.83 15.88 -22.96
C SER A 94 11.56 15.03 -22.90
N ILE A 95 11.65 13.82 -22.34
CA ILE A 95 10.49 12.95 -22.12
C ILE A 95 9.71 13.46 -20.91
N ARG A 96 8.65 14.20 -21.17
CA ARG A 96 7.75 14.68 -20.12
C ARG A 96 6.88 13.54 -19.60
N VAL A 97 7.04 13.23 -18.30
CA VAL A 97 6.15 12.27 -17.63
C VAL A 97 4.83 12.98 -17.30
N PRO A 98 3.68 12.51 -17.82
CA PRO A 98 2.40 13.17 -17.59
C PRO A 98 2.09 13.35 -16.11
N ARG A 99 1.47 14.48 -15.75
CA ARG A 99 1.04 14.71 -14.37
C ARG A 99 -0.07 13.72 -14.00
N CYS A 100 0.01 13.17 -12.80
CA CYS A 100 -1.04 12.36 -12.23
C CYS A 100 -2.00 13.23 -11.45
N GLU A 101 -3.31 13.05 -11.66
CA GLU A 101 -4.31 13.59 -10.76
C GLU A 101 -4.10 12.95 -9.37
N LYS A 102 -3.87 13.78 -8.37
CA LYS A 102 -3.82 13.33 -6.97
C LYS A 102 -5.24 12.90 -6.59
N LYS A 103 -5.53 11.62 -6.68
CA LYS A 103 -6.76 11.10 -6.07
C LYS A 103 -6.64 11.31 -4.56
N THR A 104 -7.62 11.99 -3.98
CA THR A 104 -7.76 12.07 -2.53
C THR A 104 -7.78 10.65 -1.98
N ALA A 105 -6.93 10.37 -1.01
CA ALA A 105 -6.90 9.05 -0.40
C ALA A 105 -8.25 8.81 0.28
N ARG A 106 -8.96 7.75 -0.14
CA ARG A 106 -10.21 7.36 0.49
C ARG A 106 -9.91 6.72 1.84
N PHE A 107 -10.64 7.13 2.85
CA PHE A 107 -10.79 6.40 4.11
C PHE A 107 -12.24 5.90 4.22
N ILE A 108 -12.50 4.94 5.07
CA ILE A 108 -13.83 4.40 5.33
C ILE A 108 -14.27 4.77 6.74
N THR A 109 -15.55 5.05 6.89
CA THR A 109 -16.17 5.30 8.20
C THR A 109 -16.29 4.01 9.01
N VAL A 110 -16.55 4.12 10.31
CA VAL A 110 -16.80 2.97 11.19
C VAL A 110 -18.00 2.14 10.69
N ASP A 111 -19.06 2.79 10.19
CA ASP A 111 -20.23 2.10 9.65
C ASP A 111 -19.92 1.35 8.35
N GLU A 112 -19.12 1.96 7.48
CA GLU A 112 -18.64 1.30 6.26
C GLU A 112 -17.73 0.10 6.61
N PHE A 113 -16.83 0.26 7.59
CA PHE A 113 -16.00 -0.83 8.08
C PHE A 113 -16.85 -1.99 8.61
N ASN A 114 -17.84 -1.71 9.46
CA ASN A 114 -18.72 -2.73 10.03
C ASN A 114 -19.54 -3.46 8.95
N ARG A 115 -20.01 -2.75 7.91
CA ARG A 115 -20.70 -3.38 6.77
C ARG A 115 -19.74 -4.27 5.97
N PHE A 116 -18.55 -3.80 5.70
CA PHE A 116 -17.52 -4.55 5.01
C PHE A 116 -17.10 -5.80 5.80
N LEU A 117 -16.89 -5.67 7.11
CA LEU A 117 -16.50 -6.76 8.00
C LEU A 117 -17.57 -7.86 8.07
N ARG A 118 -18.86 -7.49 8.15
CA ARG A 118 -19.97 -8.45 8.07
C ARG A 118 -19.97 -9.24 6.77
N GLU A 119 -19.64 -8.59 5.65
CA GLU A 119 -19.56 -9.28 4.35
C GLU A 119 -18.33 -10.20 4.25
N ILE A 120 -17.19 -9.83 4.86
CA ILE A 120 -16.01 -10.69 4.98
C ILE A 120 -16.31 -11.97 5.76
N GLY A 121 -17.03 -11.86 6.87
CA GLY A 121 -17.41 -13.00 7.74
C GLY A 121 -18.65 -13.78 7.27
N ARG A 122 -19.29 -13.37 6.16
CA ARG A 122 -20.51 -14.00 5.68
C ARG A 122 -20.26 -15.41 5.16
N PRO A 123 -20.99 -16.45 5.67
CA PRO A 123 -20.87 -17.80 5.16
C PRO A 123 -21.16 -17.87 3.65
N ARG A 124 -20.35 -18.65 2.93
CA ARG A 124 -20.46 -18.82 1.48
C ARG A 124 -20.12 -20.24 1.08
N HIS A 125 -20.72 -20.70 -0.02
CA HIS A 125 -20.36 -21.98 -0.61
C HIS A 125 -18.86 -22.04 -0.93
N GLY A 126 -18.21 -23.13 -0.56
CA GLY A 126 -16.77 -23.35 -0.77
C GLY A 126 -15.84 -22.65 0.25
N TYR A 127 -16.38 -21.97 1.28
CA TYR A 127 -15.58 -21.44 2.40
C TYR A 127 -15.80 -22.27 3.64
N LYS A 128 -14.72 -22.68 4.29
CA LYS A 128 -14.75 -23.30 5.61
C LYS A 128 -14.85 -22.22 6.70
N ARG A 129 -15.29 -22.60 7.90
CA ARG A 129 -15.35 -21.67 9.04
C ARG A 129 -13.98 -21.01 9.31
N ILE A 130 -12.89 -21.76 9.22
CA ILE A 130 -11.54 -21.24 9.42
C ILE A 130 -11.17 -20.14 8.43
N ASP A 131 -11.63 -20.20 7.18
CA ASP A 131 -11.42 -19.15 6.18
C ASP A 131 -12.11 -17.85 6.57
N LEU A 132 -13.31 -17.95 7.11
CA LEU A 132 -14.09 -16.79 7.53
C LEU A 132 -13.43 -16.13 8.75
N VAL A 133 -13.08 -16.91 9.76
CA VAL A 133 -12.37 -16.44 10.96
C VAL A 133 -11.04 -15.77 10.56
N ARG A 134 -10.24 -16.43 9.72
CA ARG A 134 -9.00 -15.85 9.18
C ARG A 134 -9.23 -14.52 8.47
N ASN A 135 -10.23 -14.46 7.58
CA ASN A 135 -10.46 -13.26 6.77
C ASN A 135 -10.96 -12.08 7.62
N VAL A 136 -11.79 -12.34 8.63
CA VAL A 136 -12.23 -11.35 9.62
C VAL A 136 -11.02 -10.85 10.42
N LEU A 137 -10.20 -11.75 10.95
CA LEU A 137 -8.98 -11.41 11.68
C LEU A 137 -8.01 -10.58 10.86
N ILE A 138 -7.75 -10.94 9.60
CA ILE A 138 -6.93 -10.16 8.67
C ILE A 138 -7.46 -8.73 8.54
N THR A 139 -8.78 -8.59 8.38
CA THR A 139 -9.43 -7.29 8.19
C THR A 139 -9.32 -6.42 9.43
N GLU A 140 -9.60 -6.97 10.60
CA GLU A 140 -9.48 -6.31 11.89
C GLU A 140 -8.01 -5.90 12.17
N MET A 141 -7.04 -6.79 11.90
CA MET A 141 -5.62 -6.48 12.06
C MET A 141 -5.17 -5.34 11.14
N LEU A 142 -5.54 -5.36 9.86
CA LEU A 142 -5.17 -4.29 8.93
C LEU A 142 -5.73 -2.94 9.36
N PHE A 143 -6.97 -2.92 9.87
CA PHE A 143 -7.62 -1.69 10.33
C PHE A 143 -7.03 -1.18 11.65
N SER A 144 -6.71 -2.07 12.60
CA SER A 144 -6.25 -1.67 13.94
C SER A 144 -4.75 -1.45 14.08
N THR A 145 -3.94 -1.93 13.12
CA THR A 145 -2.47 -1.81 13.18
C THR A 145 -1.87 -0.96 12.07
N GLY A 146 -2.64 -0.68 11.03
CA GLY A 146 -2.14 0.02 9.84
C GLY A 146 -1.03 -0.71 9.07
N LEU A 147 -0.87 -2.03 9.24
CA LEU A 147 0.10 -2.85 8.52
C LEU A 147 -0.07 -2.74 7.01
N ARG A 148 1.06 -2.78 6.28
CA ARG A 148 1.00 -3.08 4.84
C ARG A 148 0.59 -4.54 4.66
N ILE A 149 -0.14 -4.83 3.59
CA ILE A 149 -0.56 -6.21 3.29
C ILE A 149 0.61 -7.21 3.25
N SER A 150 1.77 -6.80 2.73
CA SER A 150 2.97 -7.62 2.70
C SER A 150 3.57 -7.86 4.09
N GLU A 151 3.49 -6.86 4.98
CA GLU A 151 3.93 -6.97 6.38
C GLU A 151 3.02 -7.92 7.14
N LEU A 152 1.70 -7.80 6.98
CA LEU A 152 0.74 -8.74 7.59
C LEU A 152 0.96 -10.17 7.12
N CYS A 153 1.11 -10.41 5.82
CA CYS A 153 1.35 -11.74 5.27
C CYS A 153 2.70 -12.34 5.69
N ALA A 154 3.68 -11.51 6.07
CA ALA A 154 4.99 -11.96 6.55
C ALA A 154 4.99 -12.42 8.01
N LEU A 155 3.97 -12.10 8.81
CA LEU A 155 3.89 -12.50 10.22
C LEU A 155 3.92 -14.02 10.38
N ASN A 156 4.59 -14.47 11.44
CA ASN A 156 4.62 -15.86 11.89
C ASN A 156 3.78 -16.02 13.15
N ARG A 157 3.48 -17.27 13.52
CA ARG A 157 2.74 -17.61 14.76
C ARG A 157 3.42 -17.05 16.01
N ASP A 158 4.75 -17.02 16.01
CA ASP A 158 5.60 -16.57 17.10
C ASP A 158 6.03 -15.09 17.02
N SER A 159 5.56 -14.36 16.00
CA SER A 159 5.93 -12.94 15.79
C SER A 159 5.35 -12.02 16.86
N ILE A 160 4.20 -12.37 17.43
CA ILE A 160 3.48 -11.52 18.37
C ILE A 160 3.68 -12.04 19.78
N ARG A 161 4.23 -11.21 20.67
CA ARG A 161 4.46 -11.53 22.09
C ARG A 161 4.01 -10.35 22.96
N ASN A 162 3.24 -10.62 23.99
CA ASN A 162 2.73 -9.58 24.88
C ASN A 162 2.02 -8.45 24.13
N ARG A 163 1.27 -8.79 23.08
CA ARG A 163 0.56 -7.85 22.19
C ARG A 163 1.45 -6.89 21.41
N GLN A 164 2.74 -7.19 21.27
CA GLN A 164 3.72 -6.43 20.51
C GLN A 164 4.40 -7.30 19.47
N PHE A 165 4.84 -6.70 18.37
CA PHE A 165 5.60 -7.35 17.31
C PHE A 165 6.47 -6.35 16.57
N GLU A 166 7.50 -6.83 15.91
CA GLU A 166 8.37 -6.02 15.09
C GLU A 166 7.95 -6.10 13.62
N ILE A 167 7.93 -4.97 12.95
CA ILE A 167 7.63 -4.85 11.53
C ILE A 167 8.91 -4.45 10.81
N VAL A 168 9.49 -5.37 10.06
CA VAL A 168 10.64 -5.08 9.20
C VAL A 168 10.14 -4.63 7.83
N GLY A 169 10.25 -3.36 7.55
CA GLY A 169 9.87 -2.76 6.27
C GLY A 169 10.96 -2.88 5.20
N LYS A 170 10.73 -2.28 4.03
CA LYS A 170 11.72 -2.22 2.94
C LYS A 170 13.02 -1.49 3.32
N SER A 171 12.96 -0.59 4.26
CA SER A 171 14.09 0.20 4.78
C SER A 171 15.00 -0.55 5.74
N LYS A 172 14.69 -1.81 6.06
CA LYS A 172 15.36 -2.63 7.09
C LYS A 172 15.32 -2.06 8.52
N ASP A 173 14.78 -0.86 8.74
CA ASP A 173 14.59 -0.31 10.07
C ASP A 173 13.33 -0.94 10.68
N PRO A 174 13.45 -1.71 11.77
CA PRO A 174 12.31 -2.30 12.44
C PRO A 174 11.49 -1.20 13.12
N ARG A 175 10.17 -1.35 13.10
CA ARG A 175 9.27 -0.52 13.89
C ARG A 175 8.35 -1.39 14.75
N PRO A 176 7.91 -0.90 15.92
CA PRO A 176 6.98 -1.64 16.74
C PRO A 176 5.58 -1.65 16.12
N GLY A 177 4.89 -2.75 16.30
CA GLY A 177 3.46 -2.91 16.06
C GLY A 177 2.77 -3.37 17.33
N PHE A 178 1.51 -2.97 17.50
CA PHE A 178 0.72 -3.29 18.68
C PHE A 178 -0.62 -3.87 18.27
N ILE A 179 -1.13 -4.82 19.05
CA ILE A 179 -2.48 -5.36 18.90
C ILE A 179 -3.28 -5.17 20.19
N THR A 180 -4.59 -5.12 20.05
CA THR A 180 -5.51 -5.10 21.20
C THR A 180 -5.73 -6.52 21.74
N GLU A 181 -6.25 -6.62 22.97
CA GLU A 181 -6.65 -7.90 23.56
C GLU A 181 -7.68 -8.65 22.70
N LYS A 182 -8.59 -7.91 22.05
CA LYS A 182 -9.56 -8.48 21.09
C LYS A 182 -8.84 -9.24 19.97
N ILE A 183 -7.84 -8.60 19.36
CA ILE A 183 -7.07 -9.22 18.26
C ILE A 183 -6.28 -10.42 18.75
N GLU A 184 -5.69 -10.37 19.95
CA GLU A 184 -4.98 -11.48 20.54
C GLU A 184 -5.88 -12.72 20.71
N LYS A 185 -7.09 -12.53 21.24
CA LYS A 185 -8.11 -13.60 21.36
C LYS A 185 -8.52 -14.16 19.99
N MET A 186 -8.71 -13.30 19.00
CA MET A 186 -9.05 -13.74 17.64
C MET A 186 -7.90 -14.52 16.97
N ILE A 187 -6.66 -14.15 17.24
CA ILE A 187 -5.48 -14.92 16.78
C ILE A 187 -5.50 -16.31 17.40
N GLN A 188 -5.73 -16.41 18.71
CA GLN A 188 -5.78 -17.71 19.40
C GLN A 188 -6.92 -18.58 18.84
N GLU A 189 -8.13 -18.03 18.70
CA GLU A 189 -9.26 -18.75 18.08
C GLU A 189 -8.90 -19.30 16.69
N TYR A 190 -8.25 -18.47 15.85
CA TYR A 190 -7.83 -18.90 14.52
C TYR A 190 -6.76 -20.00 14.59
N LEU A 191 -5.78 -19.86 15.46
CA LEU A 191 -4.70 -20.85 15.61
C LEU A 191 -5.20 -22.20 16.16
N ASP A 192 -6.17 -22.19 17.06
CA ASP A 192 -6.80 -23.40 17.61
C ASP A 192 -7.60 -24.18 16.55
N MET A 193 -8.05 -23.51 15.50
CA MET A 193 -8.74 -24.13 14.35
C MET A 193 -7.76 -24.72 13.31
N ARG A 194 -6.46 -24.43 13.42
CA ARG A 194 -5.47 -24.87 12.43
C ARG A 194 -4.99 -26.29 12.73
N ASP A 195 -4.91 -27.08 11.67
CA ASP A 195 -4.48 -28.48 11.66
C ASP A 195 -3.13 -28.69 10.95
N ASP A 196 -2.32 -27.63 10.81
CA ASP A 196 -1.03 -27.63 10.10
C ASP A 196 0.11 -27.11 11.01
N ASN A 197 1.37 -27.39 10.59
CA ASN A 197 2.58 -26.94 11.27
C ASN A 197 3.30 -25.78 10.58
N ASN A 198 2.68 -25.13 9.58
CA ASN A 198 3.31 -24.02 8.90
C ASN A 198 3.53 -22.85 9.88
N ARG A 199 4.75 -22.32 9.87
CA ARG A 199 5.15 -21.22 10.76
C ARG A 199 4.38 -19.92 10.49
N ALA A 200 3.89 -19.70 9.27
CA ALA A 200 3.15 -18.50 8.91
C ALA A 200 1.93 -18.29 9.82
N LEU A 201 1.68 -17.05 10.26
CA LEU A 201 0.46 -16.72 10.99
C LEU A 201 -0.79 -16.97 10.12
N PHE A 202 -0.76 -16.57 8.87
CA PHE A 202 -1.87 -16.77 7.93
C PHE A 202 -1.49 -17.72 6.81
N VAL A 203 -2.29 -18.76 6.62
CA VAL A 203 -2.13 -19.74 5.55
C VAL A 203 -3.40 -19.80 4.70
N ASN A 204 -3.26 -20.27 3.46
CA ASN A 204 -4.42 -20.66 2.68
C ASN A 204 -4.92 -22.05 3.11
N ASP A 205 -6.17 -22.35 2.85
CA ASP A 205 -6.77 -23.61 3.33
C ASP A 205 -6.50 -24.81 2.41
N VAL A 206 -6.03 -24.58 1.21
CA VAL A 206 -5.85 -25.64 0.19
C VAL A 206 -4.53 -26.37 0.39
N ASP A 207 -3.42 -25.65 0.34
CA ASP A 207 -2.07 -26.22 0.43
C ASP A 207 -1.38 -25.91 1.76
N LYS A 208 -2.08 -25.18 2.67
CA LYS A 208 -1.55 -24.73 3.96
C LYS A 208 -0.29 -23.86 3.84
N GLU A 209 0.00 -23.36 2.66
CA GLU A 209 1.10 -22.43 2.44
C GLU A 209 0.78 -21.01 2.91
N ARG A 210 1.81 -20.23 3.16
CA ARG A 210 1.69 -18.82 3.56
C ARG A 210 0.74 -18.06 2.65
N LEU A 211 -0.23 -17.36 3.22
CA LEU A 211 -1.20 -16.57 2.46
C LEU A 211 -0.51 -15.42 1.73
N SER A 212 -0.72 -15.35 0.42
CA SER A 212 -0.10 -14.32 -0.41
C SER A 212 -0.86 -12.98 -0.34
N PRO A 213 -0.18 -11.84 -0.53
CA PRO A 213 -0.84 -10.54 -0.67
C PRO A 213 -1.91 -10.50 -1.76
N SER A 214 -1.71 -11.21 -2.87
CA SER A 214 -2.68 -11.29 -3.96
C SER A 214 -3.96 -12.03 -3.56
N SER A 215 -3.84 -13.06 -2.72
CA SER A 215 -5.00 -13.76 -2.15
C SER A 215 -5.84 -12.85 -1.25
N VAL A 216 -5.21 -12.08 -0.36
CA VAL A 216 -5.91 -11.10 0.48
C VAL A 216 -6.57 -10.02 -0.39
N GLN A 217 -5.89 -9.49 -1.41
CA GLN A 217 -6.48 -8.52 -2.33
C GLN A 217 -7.71 -9.07 -3.07
N ARG A 218 -7.70 -10.37 -3.45
CA ARG A 218 -8.83 -11.03 -4.08
C ARG A 218 -10.04 -11.15 -3.13
N ILE A 219 -9.79 -11.51 -1.86
CA ILE A 219 -10.81 -11.55 -0.81
C ILE A 219 -11.45 -10.16 -0.64
N PHE A 220 -10.64 -9.12 -0.50
CA PHE A 220 -11.10 -7.75 -0.32
C PHE A 220 -11.89 -7.23 -1.52
N ARG A 221 -11.42 -7.50 -2.73
CA ARG A 221 -12.12 -7.10 -3.97
C ARG A 221 -13.52 -7.69 -4.02
N ARG A 222 -13.65 -9.00 -3.75
CA ARG A 222 -14.93 -9.70 -3.72
C ARG A 222 -15.86 -9.14 -2.64
N ALA A 223 -15.35 -8.92 -1.43
CA ALA A 223 -16.14 -8.38 -0.33
C ALA A 223 -16.57 -6.93 -0.61
N SER A 224 -15.70 -6.09 -1.18
CA SER A 224 -16.03 -4.72 -1.55
C SER A 224 -17.15 -4.64 -2.59
N GLN A 225 -17.16 -5.55 -3.56
CA GLN A 225 -18.24 -5.62 -4.56
C GLN A 225 -19.60 -5.99 -3.95
N ASN A 226 -19.63 -6.83 -2.92
CA ASN A 226 -20.86 -7.38 -2.34
C ASN A 226 -21.38 -6.59 -1.12
N SER A 227 -20.50 -5.86 -0.42
CA SER A 227 -20.89 -5.11 0.80
C SER A 227 -21.62 -3.80 0.53
N GLY A 228 -21.64 -3.34 -0.72
CA GLY A 228 -22.07 -1.99 -1.06
C GLY A 228 -21.09 -0.90 -0.61
N VAL A 229 -19.92 -1.27 -0.09
CA VAL A 229 -18.84 -0.34 0.28
C VAL A 229 -17.77 -0.35 -0.81
N TYR A 230 -17.80 0.68 -1.64
CA TYR A 230 -16.94 0.74 -2.83
C TYR A 230 -15.45 0.90 -2.51
N ALA A 231 -14.60 0.23 -3.28
CA ALA A 231 -13.14 0.37 -3.30
C ALA A 231 -12.43 0.16 -1.95
N VAL A 232 -12.93 -0.76 -1.10
CA VAL A 232 -12.21 -1.16 0.11
C VAL A 232 -11.03 -2.06 -0.26
N THR A 233 -9.84 -1.62 0.10
CA THR A 233 -8.58 -2.32 -0.13
C THR A 233 -7.78 -2.36 1.18
N PRO A 234 -6.79 -3.24 1.34
CA PRO A 234 -5.87 -3.18 2.48
C PRO A 234 -5.21 -1.81 2.66
N HIS A 235 -4.95 -1.11 1.55
CA HIS A 235 -4.39 0.24 1.60
C HIS A 235 -5.41 1.28 2.10
N THR A 236 -6.69 1.12 1.73
CA THR A 236 -7.77 1.96 2.27
C THR A 236 -7.89 1.80 3.78
N LEU A 237 -7.83 0.56 4.32
CA LEU A 237 -7.87 0.33 5.78
C LEU A 237 -6.69 0.99 6.49
N ARG A 238 -5.50 0.90 5.93
CA ARG A 238 -4.33 1.60 6.47
C ARG A 238 -4.49 3.13 6.47
N HIS A 239 -5.11 3.69 5.43
CA HIS A 239 -5.45 5.12 5.42
C HIS A 239 -6.48 5.46 6.48
N SER A 240 -7.51 4.62 6.65
CA SER A 240 -8.53 4.80 7.70
C SER A 240 -7.92 4.75 9.09
N TYR A 241 -7.00 3.80 9.36
CA TYR A 241 -6.24 3.75 10.60
C TYR A 241 -5.53 5.07 10.90
N ALA A 242 -4.80 5.61 9.92
CA ALA A 242 -4.11 6.88 10.08
C ALA A 242 -5.08 8.05 10.34
N THR A 243 -6.21 8.07 9.61
CA THR A 243 -7.24 9.11 9.75
C THR A 243 -7.86 9.07 11.15
N VAL A 244 -8.26 7.88 11.63
CA VAL A 244 -8.85 7.70 12.97
C VAL A 244 -7.90 8.18 14.04
N LEU A 245 -6.60 7.80 13.99
CA LEU A 245 -5.63 8.26 14.98
C LEU A 245 -5.46 9.80 14.99
N ILE A 246 -5.45 10.41 13.81
CA ILE A 246 -5.31 11.87 13.70
C ILE A 246 -6.58 12.58 14.17
N GLU A 247 -7.76 12.04 13.86
CA GLU A 247 -9.05 12.57 14.34
C GLU A 247 -9.17 12.46 15.87
N ASP A 248 -8.60 11.41 16.46
CA ASP A 248 -8.50 11.19 17.92
C ASP A 248 -7.39 12.03 18.59
N GLY A 249 -6.72 12.91 17.84
CA GLY A 249 -5.74 13.87 18.36
C GLY A 249 -4.31 13.36 18.48
N VAL A 250 -3.99 12.16 17.96
CA VAL A 250 -2.62 11.63 17.95
C VAL A 250 -1.73 12.48 17.05
N ASP A 251 -0.58 12.93 17.56
CA ASP A 251 0.37 13.71 16.78
C ASP A 251 0.79 12.97 15.50
N ILE A 252 0.74 13.68 14.37
CA ILE A 252 1.04 13.15 13.05
C ILE A 252 2.44 12.51 12.96
N ARG A 253 3.38 12.91 13.82
CA ARG A 253 4.72 12.33 13.90
C ARG A 253 4.67 10.89 14.41
N PHE A 254 3.89 10.62 15.47
CA PHE A 254 3.68 9.26 15.97
C PHE A 254 2.91 8.40 14.97
N VAL A 255 1.91 8.97 14.28
CA VAL A 255 1.20 8.26 13.22
C VAL A 255 2.16 7.89 12.07
N ALA A 256 3.08 8.80 11.69
CA ALA A 256 4.09 8.53 10.68
C ALA A 256 5.06 7.41 11.10
N GLU A 257 5.47 7.39 12.35
CA GLU A 257 6.34 6.35 12.93
C GLU A 257 5.63 4.99 12.94
N LEU A 258 4.41 4.91 13.48
CA LEU A 258 3.58 3.70 13.48
C LEU A 258 3.36 3.13 12.06
N LEU A 259 3.22 4.02 11.08
CA LEU A 259 3.08 3.63 9.68
C LEU A 259 4.42 3.32 9.00
N GLY A 260 5.56 3.68 9.57
CA GLY A 260 6.88 3.54 8.96
C GLY A 260 7.00 4.37 7.67
N HIS A 261 6.62 5.65 7.74
CA HIS A 261 6.80 6.62 6.67
C HIS A 261 8.15 7.30 6.84
N GLN A 262 9.13 6.98 6.00
CA GLN A 262 10.45 7.62 5.98
C GLN A 262 10.40 9.11 5.61
N ASN A 263 9.33 9.56 4.94
CA ASN A 263 9.15 10.94 4.54
C ASN A 263 7.82 11.47 5.08
N LEU A 264 7.88 12.49 5.94
CA LEU A 264 6.72 13.20 6.46
C LEU A 264 5.80 13.74 5.34
N ALA A 265 6.33 14.02 4.14
CA ALA A 265 5.53 14.36 2.97
C ALA A 265 4.49 13.28 2.60
N THR A 266 4.74 12.01 2.95
CA THR A 266 3.76 10.94 2.76
C THR A 266 2.59 11.05 3.74
N THR A 267 2.84 11.64 4.91
CA THR A 267 1.85 11.87 5.96
C THR A 267 1.12 13.21 5.78
N GLN A 268 1.70 14.15 5.02
CA GLN A 268 1.05 15.41 4.62
C GLN A 268 -0.26 15.21 3.81
N LYS A 269 -0.51 14.03 3.29
CA LYS A 269 -1.80 13.69 2.66
C LYS A 269 -3.01 13.82 3.61
N TYR A 270 -2.76 13.86 4.90
CA TYR A 270 -3.78 14.02 5.95
C TYR A 270 -3.94 15.48 6.43
N THR A 271 -3.40 16.45 5.70
CA THR A 271 -3.44 17.88 6.09
C THR A 271 -4.87 18.42 6.18
N HIS A 272 -5.81 17.84 5.42
CA HIS A 272 -7.23 18.21 5.49
C HIS A 272 -7.88 17.77 6.81
N VAL A 273 -7.45 16.65 7.40
CA VAL A 273 -7.89 16.17 8.72
C VAL A 273 -7.33 17.06 9.83
N ARG A 274 -6.14 17.63 9.63
CA ARG A 274 -5.47 18.51 10.59
C ARG A 274 -6.29 19.76 10.95
N ASN A 275 -7.03 20.32 10.00
CA ASN A 275 -7.84 21.53 10.27
C ASN A 275 -9.01 21.22 11.22
N PHE A 276 -9.65 20.06 11.08
CA PHE A 276 -10.71 19.63 12.00
C PHE A 276 -10.13 19.35 13.40
N THR A 277 -9.03 18.62 13.45
CA THR A 277 -8.33 18.30 14.70
C THR A 277 -7.79 19.54 15.39
N LEU A 278 -7.23 20.51 14.64
CA LEU A 278 -6.76 21.79 15.19
C LEU A 278 -7.91 22.58 15.83
N LYS A 279 -9.09 22.58 15.23
CA LYS A 279 -10.28 23.21 15.78
C LYS A 279 -10.68 22.54 17.10
N ASN A 280 -10.75 21.20 17.13
CA ASN A 280 -11.10 20.45 18.34
C ASN A 280 -10.06 20.62 19.46
N VAL A 281 -8.76 20.57 19.12
CA VAL A 281 -7.67 20.82 20.08
C VAL A 281 -7.75 22.24 20.63
N TYR A 282 -8.02 23.24 19.78
CA TYR A 282 -8.20 24.63 20.19
C TYR A 282 -9.42 24.77 21.11
N GLU A 283 -10.58 24.21 20.73
CA GLU A 283 -11.80 24.27 21.52
C GLU A 283 -11.65 23.57 22.88
N ASN A 284 -10.99 22.40 22.91
CA ASN A 284 -10.71 21.69 24.16
C ASN A 284 -9.72 22.47 25.07
N ALA A 285 -8.62 22.96 24.50
CA ALA A 285 -7.62 23.71 25.21
C ALA A 285 -8.19 25.04 25.74
N MET A 286 -8.89 25.79 24.91
CA MET A 286 -9.48 27.06 25.30
C MET A 286 -10.68 26.87 26.23
N GLY A 287 -11.48 25.81 26.03
CA GLY A 287 -12.54 25.45 26.97
C GLY A 287 -12.02 25.17 28.37
N ALA A 288 -10.93 24.39 28.47
CA ALA A 288 -10.26 24.12 29.76
C ALA A 288 -9.68 25.41 30.42
N VAL A 289 -9.06 26.29 29.63
CA VAL A 289 -8.51 27.57 30.11
C VAL A 289 -9.62 28.50 30.60
N VAL A 290 -10.72 28.57 29.84
CA VAL A 290 -11.87 29.45 30.25
C VAL A 290 -12.53 28.89 31.48
N MET A 291 -12.76 27.57 31.59
CA MET A 291 -13.33 26.94 32.78
C MET A 291 -12.42 27.11 34.03
N GLY A 292 -11.10 26.92 33.84
CA GLY A 292 -10.13 27.15 34.95
C GLY A 292 -10.13 28.60 35.47
N LYS A 293 -10.17 29.59 34.57
CA LYS A 293 -10.26 31.00 34.96
C LYS A 293 -11.59 31.36 35.61
N ILE A 294 -12.70 30.75 35.21
CA ILE A 294 -13.99 30.96 35.86
C ILE A 294 -13.96 30.40 37.29
N ALA A 295 -13.33 29.25 37.51
CA ALA A 295 -13.18 28.65 38.83
C ALA A 295 -12.30 29.53 39.78
N GLU A 296 -11.22 30.15 39.24
CA GLU A 296 -10.36 31.07 40.01
C GLU A 296 -11.03 32.41 40.35
N VAL A 297 -11.97 32.89 39.56
CA VAL A 297 -12.70 34.15 39.79
C VAL A 297 -13.89 33.93 40.72
N MET A 298 -14.38 32.69 40.86
CA MET A 298 -15.50 32.31 41.72
C MET A 298 -15.05 31.75 43.09
N SER A 299 -13.76 31.58 43.31
CA SER A 299 -13.15 31.23 44.60
C SER A 299 -12.61 32.47 45.30
#